data_0c09e501be284e3d4e3dc5f19908aa92
#
_entry.id   0c09e501be284e3d4e3dc5f19908aa92
#
_cell.length_a   1.000
_cell.length_b   1.000
_cell.length_c   1.000
_cell.angle_alpha   90.00
_cell.angle_beta   90.00
_cell.angle_gamma   90.00
#
_symmetry.space_group_name_H-M   'P 1'
#
loop_
_entity.id
_entity.type
_entity.pdbx_description
1 polymer ?
#
loop_
_entity_poly.entity_id
_entity_poly.type
_entity_poly.pdbx_seq_one_letter_code
_entity_poly.pdbx_strand_id
1 'polypeptide(L)'
;MVWCSGWRLASAVSNAGGLGLLGAGSMHPDMLREHIAKCREATSNPFGVNVPLMYPEIDKLMQILIEEKVKIVFTSAGNPALYTDFLHRHGITVAHVVSSSRFARKCEQVGVDAVVAEGFEAGGHNGREETSTLCLIPAVRQATSLPLLAAGGIASGEAMAAVMLLGAEGVQVGSRFALSKESSAHENFKRHCLNLQEGDTFLTLKKLSPIRLVKNEFYESVENAQQRGASIDELRELLGKGRAKKGIFEGDLQNGELEIGQVSAMVSSEQSAAEIIDDMISVYRDALKMDFERFSF
;
A
#
# COMPACT_ATOMS: atom_id res chain seq x y z
N MET A 1 1.72 1.06 3.79
CA MET A 1 2.07 2.51 3.94
C MET A 1 2.71 2.73 5.31
N VAL A 2 3.96 2.26 5.43
CA VAL A 2 4.78 2.52 6.63
C VAL A 2 4.99 4.03 6.80
N TRP A 3 5.03 4.51 8.04
CA TRP A 3 5.26 5.91 8.41
C TRP A 3 4.23 6.94 7.89
N CYS A 4 3.23 6.52 7.11
CA CYS A 4 2.16 7.38 6.57
C CYS A 4 0.80 7.11 7.22
N SER A 5 0.44 5.82 7.37
CA SER A 5 -0.92 5.42 7.76
C SER A 5 -1.04 5.16 9.26
N GLY A 6 -1.11 6.24 10.03
CA GLY A 6 -1.45 6.23 11.43
C GLY A 6 -2.96 6.34 11.68
N TRP A 7 -3.35 6.46 12.95
CA TRP A 7 -4.76 6.53 13.36
C TRP A 7 -5.52 7.72 12.75
N ARG A 8 -4.86 8.88 12.55
CA ARG A 8 -5.50 10.07 11.95
C ARG A 8 -5.96 9.78 10.55
N LEU A 9 -5.08 9.25 9.71
CA LEU A 9 -5.41 8.91 8.33
C LEU A 9 -6.44 7.78 8.27
N ALA A 10 -6.24 6.70 9.04
CA ALA A 10 -7.16 5.56 9.03
C ALA A 10 -8.58 5.98 9.46
N SER A 11 -8.72 6.73 10.55
CA SER A 11 -10.04 7.21 11.00
C SER A 11 -10.68 8.20 10.04
N ALA A 12 -9.90 9.11 9.43
CA ALA A 12 -10.41 10.07 8.46
C ALA A 12 -10.95 9.37 7.20
N VAL A 13 -10.24 8.36 6.68
CA VAL A 13 -10.70 7.53 5.56
C VAL A 13 -11.99 6.79 5.92
N SER A 14 -12.06 6.20 7.12
CA SER A 14 -13.27 5.49 7.58
C SER A 14 -14.46 6.44 7.76
N ASN A 15 -14.23 7.64 8.28
CA ASN A 15 -15.27 8.66 8.44
C ASN A 15 -15.78 9.21 7.10
N ALA A 16 -14.95 9.19 6.06
CA ALA A 16 -15.31 9.59 4.71
C ALA A 16 -15.96 8.47 3.87
N GLY A 17 -16.24 7.29 4.46
CA GLY A 17 -16.93 6.18 3.79
C GLY A 17 -16.02 5.16 3.11
N GLY A 18 -14.70 5.27 3.25
CA GLY A 18 -13.74 4.24 2.87
C GLY A 18 -13.47 3.23 3.99
N LEU A 19 -12.56 2.30 3.77
CA LEU A 19 -11.98 1.44 4.81
C LEU A 19 -10.56 1.94 5.13
N GLY A 20 -10.41 2.66 6.22
CA GLY A 20 -9.09 3.09 6.69
C GLY A 20 -8.24 1.93 7.18
N LEU A 21 -6.95 1.94 6.85
CA LEU A 21 -6.01 0.89 7.26
C LEU A 21 -4.87 1.47 8.09
N LEU A 22 -4.64 0.96 9.29
CA LEU A 22 -3.42 1.22 10.06
C LEU A 22 -2.24 0.46 9.46
N GLY A 23 -1.12 1.12 9.21
CA GLY A 23 0.08 0.52 8.64
C GLY A 23 1.02 -0.01 9.73
N ALA A 24 0.80 -1.23 10.24
CA ALA A 24 1.55 -1.77 11.37
C ALA A 24 3.03 -2.07 11.09
N GLY A 25 3.46 -2.09 9.83
CA GLY A 25 4.85 -2.40 9.47
C GLY A 25 5.91 -1.41 9.99
N SER A 26 5.51 -0.26 10.47
CA SER A 26 6.38 0.74 11.11
C SER A 26 6.11 0.92 12.61
N MET A 27 5.25 0.10 13.20
CA MET A 27 4.79 0.26 14.58
C MET A 27 5.36 -0.85 15.47
N HIS A 28 6.02 -0.47 16.57
CA HIS A 28 6.26 -1.40 17.66
C HIS A 28 4.94 -1.82 18.31
N PRO A 29 4.88 -2.98 19.00
CA PRO A 29 3.66 -3.50 19.59
C PRO A 29 2.84 -2.49 20.39
N ASP A 30 3.46 -1.75 21.31
CA ASP A 30 2.76 -0.74 22.13
C ASP A 30 2.20 0.41 21.30
N MET A 31 2.94 0.83 20.26
CA MET A 31 2.48 1.87 19.34
C MET A 31 1.27 1.39 18.50
N LEU A 32 1.27 0.14 18.07
CA LEU A 32 0.11 -0.43 17.36
C LEU A 32 -1.13 -0.40 18.26
N ARG A 33 -1.01 -0.80 19.52
CA ARG A 33 -2.09 -0.76 20.51
C ARG A 33 -2.62 0.66 20.69
N GLU A 34 -1.73 1.63 20.86
CA GLU A 34 -2.10 3.04 20.97
C GLU A 34 -2.85 3.54 19.72
N HIS A 35 -2.35 3.20 18.52
CA HIS A 35 -2.99 3.61 17.28
C HIS A 35 -4.37 2.97 17.08
N ILE A 36 -4.55 1.70 17.45
CA ILE A 36 -5.87 1.04 17.42
C ILE A 36 -6.84 1.75 18.37
N ALA A 37 -6.43 2.03 19.62
CA ALA A 37 -7.26 2.72 20.60
C ALA A 37 -7.68 4.10 20.12
N LYS A 38 -6.74 4.93 19.67
CA LYS A 38 -7.01 6.27 19.12
C LYS A 38 -7.88 6.24 17.86
N CYS A 39 -7.69 5.25 16.99
CA CYS A 39 -8.53 5.09 15.81
C CYS A 39 -9.99 4.79 16.21
N ARG A 40 -10.19 3.93 17.19
CA ARG A 40 -11.51 3.58 17.73
C ARG A 40 -12.20 4.77 18.42
N GLU A 41 -11.45 5.65 19.07
CA GLU A 41 -11.97 6.90 19.64
C GLU A 41 -12.37 7.91 18.54
N ALA A 42 -11.62 7.94 17.43
CA ALA A 42 -11.81 8.92 16.36
C ALA A 42 -12.87 8.52 15.32
N THR A 43 -13.28 7.23 15.27
CA THR A 43 -14.30 6.74 14.34
C THR A 43 -15.12 5.60 14.92
N SER A 44 -16.44 5.61 14.65
CA SER A 44 -17.33 4.47 14.88
C SER A 44 -17.43 3.55 13.65
N ASN A 45 -16.88 3.95 12.52
CA ASN A 45 -16.89 3.19 11.28
C ASN A 45 -15.80 2.10 11.28
N PRO A 46 -15.97 1.03 10.49
CA PRO A 46 -14.96 -0.02 10.36
C PRO A 46 -13.59 0.53 9.91
N PHE A 47 -12.53 0.01 10.49
CA PHE A 47 -11.17 0.17 10.03
C PHE A 47 -10.42 -1.16 10.12
N GLY A 48 -9.34 -1.29 9.38
CA GLY A 48 -8.50 -2.49 9.41
C GLY A 48 -7.05 -2.18 9.79
N VAL A 49 -6.25 -3.24 9.92
CA VAL A 49 -4.82 -3.16 10.19
C VAL A 49 -4.07 -3.96 9.13
N ASN A 50 -3.10 -3.34 8.46
CA ASN A 50 -2.19 -4.05 7.57
C ASN A 50 -0.93 -4.46 8.32
N VAL A 51 -0.61 -5.76 8.28
CA VAL A 51 0.54 -6.37 8.96
C VAL A 51 1.42 -7.10 7.96
N PRO A 52 2.67 -6.66 7.76
CA PRO A 52 3.65 -7.42 7.00
C PRO A 52 4.05 -8.68 7.78
N LEU A 53 3.87 -9.86 7.19
CA LEU A 53 4.14 -11.14 7.87
C LEU A 53 5.63 -11.42 8.14
N MET A 54 6.51 -10.65 7.52
CA MET A 54 7.97 -10.71 7.78
C MET A 54 8.42 -9.78 8.91
N TYR A 55 7.49 -9.13 9.62
CA TYR A 55 7.84 -8.28 10.75
C TYR A 55 8.48 -9.09 11.90
N PRO A 56 9.59 -8.64 12.50
CA PRO A 56 10.34 -9.45 13.48
C PRO A 56 9.53 -9.87 14.73
N GLU A 57 8.57 -9.06 15.16
CA GLU A 57 7.70 -9.33 16.33
C GLU A 57 6.27 -9.67 15.91
N ILE A 58 6.12 -10.36 14.79
CA ILE A 58 4.81 -10.66 14.19
C ILE A 58 3.84 -11.31 15.16
N ASP A 59 4.27 -12.26 15.98
CA ASP A 59 3.41 -12.95 16.94
C ASP A 59 2.82 -12.00 17.98
N LYS A 60 3.60 -11.00 18.43
CA LYS A 60 3.11 -9.97 19.35
C LYS A 60 2.08 -9.07 18.67
N LEU A 61 2.32 -8.69 17.40
CA LEU A 61 1.34 -7.91 16.65
C LEU A 61 0.03 -8.68 16.48
N MET A 62 0.09 -9.97 16.13
CA MET A 62 -1.10 -10.82 15.98
C MET A 62 -1.87 -10.94 17.30
N GLN A 63 -1.18 -11.09 18.43
CA GLN A 63 -1.82 -11.12 19.74
C GLN A 63 -2.54 -9.81 20.08
N ILE A 64 -1.92 -8.66 19.77
CA ILE A 64 -2.54 -7.33 19.96
C ILE A 64 -3.82 -7.19 19.12
N LEU A 65 -3.82 -7.64 17.87
CA LEU A 65 -5.02 -7.58 17.02
C LEU A 65 -6.21 -8.30 17.66
N ILE A 66 -5.95 -9.44 18.31
CA ILE A 66 -6.98 -10.21 19.01
C ILE A 66 -7.43 -9.50 20.28
N GLU A 67 -6.50 -9.10 21.13
CA GLU A 67 -6.79 -8.41 22.40
C GLU A 67 -7.56 -7.12 22.17
N GLU A 68 -7.18 -6.38 21.14
CA GLU A 68 -7.87 -5.16 20.71
C GLU A 68 -9.10 -5.41 19.82
N LYS A 69 -9.53 -6.68 19.64
CA LYS A 69 -10.75 -7.06 18.91
C LYS A 69 -10.83 -6.41 17.52
N VAL A 70 -9.70 -6.32 16.80
CA VAL A 70 -9.66 -5.88 15.40
C VAL A 70 -10.49 -6.83 14.57
N LYS A 71 -11.27 -6.32 13.62
CA LYS A 71 -12.19 -7.13 12.81
C LYS A 71 -11.69 -7.44 11.41
N ILE A 72 -10.80 -6.60 10.89
CA ILE A 72 -10.32 -6.68 9.51
C ILE A 72 -8.79 -6.56 9.52
N VAL A 73 -8.11 -7.57 8.99
CA VAL A 73 -6.66 -7.60 8.89
C VAL A 73 -6.24 -7.81 7.44
N PHE A 74 -5.38 -6.92 6.98
CA PHE A 74 -4.68 -7.09 5.71
C PHE A 74 -3.30 -7.65 6.02
N THR A 75 -2.94 -8.78 5.44
CA THR A 75 -1.60 -9.35 5.55
C THR A 75 -0.81 -9.11 4.27
N SER A 76 0.49 -8.90 4.38
CA SER A 76 1.37 -8.64 3.24
C SER A 76 2.75 -9.23 3.46
N ALA A 77 3.58 -9.28 2.44
CA ALA A 77 4.99 -9.66 2.52
C ALA A 77 5.25 -10.96 3.30
N GLY A 78 4.70 -12.08 2.84
CA GLY A 78 4.92 -13.36 3.49
C GLY A 78 3.96 -14.46 3.04
N ASN A 79 3.90 -15.53 3.83
CA ASN A 79 3.03 -16.67 3.55
C ASN A 79 1.70 -16.54 4.32
N PRO A 80 0.54 -16.33 3.65
CA PRO A 80 -0.75 -16.18 4.32
C PRO A 80 -1.15 -17.40 5.17
N ALA A 81 -0.69 -18.60 4.82
CA ALA A 81 -1.01 -19.81 5.57
C ALA A 81 -0.57 -19.78 7.05
N LEU A 82 0.37 -18.91 7.41
CA LEU A 82 0.89 -18.85 8.79
C LEU A 82 -0.15 -18.35 9.80
N TYR A 83 -1.01 -17.40 9.38
CA TYR A 83 -1.90 -16.71 10.32
C TYR A 83 -3.36 -16.68 9.90
N THR A 84 -3.74 -17.03 8.67
CA THR A 84 -5.14 -16.97 8.20
C THR A 84 -6.07 -17.74 9.11
N ASP A 85 -5.80 -19.04 9.33
CA ASP A 85 -6.63 -19.89 10.22
C ASP A 85 -6.64 -19.39 11.66
N PHE A 86 -5.52 -18.89 12.16
CA PHE A 86 -5.43 -18.32 13.50
C PHE A 86 -6.33 -17.08 13.65
N LEU A 87 -6.31 -16.17 12.67
CA LEU A 87 -7.15 -14.96 12.68
C LEU A 87 -8.63 -15.30 12.53
N HIS A 88 -8.99 -16.25 11.65
CA HIS A 88 -10.36 -16.73 11.46
C HIS A 88 -10.97 -17.32 12.74
N ARG A 89 -10.19 -18.10 13.51
CA ARG A 89 -10.66 -18.63 14.81
C ARG A 89 -11.02 -17.54 15.81
N HIS A 90 -10.56 -16.31 15.61
CA HIS A 90 -10.91 -15.13 16.42
C HIS A 90 -11.95 -14.22 15.74
N GLY A 91 -12.59 -14.66 14.66
CA GLY A 91 -13.63 -13.91 13.94
C GLY A 91 -13.12 -12.69 13.21
N ILE A 92 -11.88 -12.74 12.71
CA ILE A 92 -11.22 -11.67 11.97
C ILE A 92 -11.28 -11.98 10.48
N THR A 93 -11.73 -11.04 9.67
CA THR A 93 -11.69 -11.10 8.21
C THR A 93 -10.28 -10.81 7.72
N VAL A 94 -9.75 -11.64 6.82
CA VAL A 94 -8.37 -11.59 6.34
C VAL A 94 -8.30 -11.32 4.84
N ALA A 95 -7.72 -10.20 4.44
CA ALA A 95 -7.28 -9.96 3.07
C ALA A 95 -5.76 -10.16 2.95
N HIS A 96 -5.25 -10.61 1.80
CA HIS A 96 -3.81 -10.75 1.57
C HIS A 96 -3.36 -10.04 0.31
N VAL A 97 -2.24 -9.32 0.39
CA VAL A 97 -1.64 -8.60 -0.74
C VAL A 97 -0.81 -9.55 -1.59
N VAL A 98 -1.05 -9.55 -2.90
CA VAL A 98 -0.40 -10.42 -3.87
C VAL A 98 0.15 -9.64 -5.06
N SER A 99 1.28 -10.09 -5.62
CA SER A 99 1.91 -9.52 -6.83
C SER A 99 1.73 -10.39 -8.07
N SER A 100 1.07 -11.54 -7.96
CA SER A 100 0.87 -12.45 -9.10
C SER A 100 -0.34 -13.36 -8.93
N SER A 101 -0.84 -13.90 -10.05
CA SER A 101 -1.91 -14.90 -10.08
C SER A 101 -1.55 -16.20 -9.34
N ARG A 102 -0.26 -16.55 -9.30
CA ARG A 102 0.24 -17.70 -8.53
C ARG A 102 0.01 -17.49 -7.03
N PHE A 103 0.27 -16.30 -6.51
CA PHE A 103 0.06 -16.00 -5.10
C PHE A 103 -1.43 -15.88 -4.78
N ALA A 104 -2.27 -15.37 -5.71
CA ALA A 104 -3.72 -15.34 -5.54
C ALA A 104 -4.31 -16.76 -5.39
N ARG A 105 -3.90 -17.72 -6.25
CA ARG A 105 -4.30 -19.13 -6.09
C ARG A 105 -3.91 -19.71 -4.73
N LYS A 106 -2.71 -19.36 -4.22
CA LYS A 106 -2.28 -19.80 -2.89
C LYS A 106 -3.15 -19.20 -1.79
N CYS A 107 -3.54 -17.94 -1.91
CA CYS A 107 -4.47 -17.28 -0.97
C CYS A 107 -5.81 -18.01 -0.92
N GLU A 108 -6.39 -18.35 -2.07
CA GLU A 108 -7.64 -19.11 -2.14
C GLU A 108 -7.51 -20.50 -1.49
N GLN A 109 -6.40 -21.21 -1.73
CA GLN A 109 -6.15 -22.52 -1.13
C GLN A 109 -6.04 -22.48 0.41
N VAL A 110 -5.55 -21.39 0.98
CA VAL A 110 -5.43 -21.22 2.44
C VAL A 110 -6.64 -20.54 3.07
N GLY A 111 -7.62 -20.16 2.26
CA GLY A 111 -8.91 -19.68 2.71
C GLY A 111 -8.92 -18.22 3.18
N VAL A 112 -8.08 -17.31 2.63
CA VAL A 112 -8.26 -15.87 2.89
C VAL A 112 -9.61 -15.38 2.34
N ASP A 113 -10.17 -14.32 2.91
CA ASP A 113 -11.49 -13.80 2.54
C ASP A 113 -11.44 -12.89 1.31
N ALA A 114 -10.29 -12.26 1.03
CA ALA A 114 -10.10 -11.40 -0.13
C ALA A 114 -8.63 -11.30 -0.52
N VAL A 115 -8.36 -10.90 -1.76
CA VAL A 115 -7.00 -10.59 -2.23
C VAL A 115 -6.88 -9.14 -2.70
N VAL A 116 -5.70 -8.56 -2.46
CA VAL A 116 -5.31 -7.26 -2.99
C VAL A 116 -4.21 -7.50 -4.02
N ALA A 117 -4.51 -7.33 -5.29
CA ALA A 117 -3.51 -7.44 -6.35
C ALA A 117 -2.80 -6.10 -6.56
N GLU A 118 -1.52 -6.06 -6.19
CA GLU A 118 -0.73 -4.84 -6.22
C GLU A 118 0.26 -4.85 -7.39
N GLY A 119 0.03 -3.95 -8.37
CA GLY A 119 0.88 -3.74 -9.52
C GLY A 119 2.19 -3.02 -9.17
N PHE A 120 3.18 -3.16 -10.06
CA PHE A 120 4.55 -2.66 -9.83
C PHE A 120 4.67 -1.11 -9.84
N GLU A 121 3.62 -0.39 -10.17
CA GLU A 121 3.51 1.07 -10.06
C GLU A 121 3.46 1.55 -8.61
N ALA A 122 3.19 0.64 -7.67
CA ALA A 122 3.12 0.95 -6.24
C ALA A 122 4.46 1.46 -5.69
N GLY A 123 4.40 2.33 -4.68
CA GLY A 123 5.57 2.80 -3.92
C GLY A 123 6.03 1.77 -2.91
N GLY A 124 7.31 1.83 -2.54
CA GLY A 124 7.92 0.91 -1.59
C GLY A 124 8.13 -0.50 -2.15
N HIS A 125 8.01 -1.49 -1.29
CA HIS A 125 8.26 -2.89 -1.64
C HIS A 125 7.30 -3.40 -2.70
N ASN A 126 7.85 -4.06 -3.72
CA ASN A 126 7.14 -4.55 -4.89
C ASN A 126 7.35 -6.05 -5.13
N GLY A 127 6.47 -6.66 -5.93
CA GLY A 127 6.67 -8.00 -6.46
C GLY A 127 7.88 -8.07 -7.41
N ARG A 128 8.47 -9.27 -7.53
CA ARG A 128 9.61 -9.50 -8.42
C ARG A 128 9.23 -9.60 -9.89
N GLU A 129 7.96 -9.83 -10.14
CA GLU A 129 7.41 -10.05 -11.49
C GLU A 129 7.31 -8.76 -12.31
N GLU A 130 7.35 -7.60 -11.66
CA GLU A 130 7.21 -6.27 -12.29
C GLU A 130 5.95 -6.18 -13.19
N THR A 131 4.87 -6.84 -12.77
CA THR A 131 3.62 -6.85 -13.54
C THR A 131 2.84 -5.57 -13.27
N SER A 132 2.49 -4.84 -14.34
CA SER A 132 1.66 -3.64 -14.23
C SER A 132 0.24 -3.97 -13.77
N THR A 133 -0.42 -3.01 -13.14
CA THR A 133 -1.80 -3.15 -12.66
C THR A 133 -2.76 -3.59 -13.76
N LEU A 134 -2.64 -3.03 -14.97
CA LEU A 134 -3.46 -3.40 -16.12
C LEU A 134 -3.31 -4.87 -16.55
N CYS A 135 -2.14 -5.47 -16.38
CA CYS A 135 -1.90 -6.88 -16.66
C CYS A 135 -2.22 -7.79 -15.48
N LEU A 136 -1.96 -7.30 -14.27
CA LEU A 136 -2.09 -8.10 -13.05
C LEU A 136 -3.55 -8.38 -12.70
N ILE A 137 -4.41 -7.36 -12.74
CA ILE A 137 -5.82 -7.49 -12.32
C ILE A 137 -6.55 -8.59 -13.09
N PRO A 138 -6.58 -8.59 -14.45
CA PRO A 138 -7.26 -9.65 -15.18
C PRO A 138 -6.60 -11.02 -14.98
N ALA A 139 -5.27 -11.10 -14.84
CA ALA A 139 -4.58 -12.35 -14.57
C ALA A 139 -4.94 -12.93 -13.19
N VAL A 140 -5.08 -12.08 -12.17
CA VAL A 140 -5.52 -12.50 -10.83
C VAL A 140 -7.01 -12.90 -10.87
N ARG A 141 -7.87 -12.11 -11.53
CA ARG A 141 -9.30 -12.45 -11.64
C ARG A 141 -9.54 -13.82 -12.29
N GLN A 142 -8.77 -14.17 -13.31
CA GLN A 142 -8.83 -15.51 -13.94
C GLN A 142 -8.30 -16.63 -13.02
N ALA A 143 -7.51 -16.30 -12.01
CA ALA A 143 -6.83 -17.27 -11.16
C ALA A 143 -7.55 -17.60 -9.87
N THR A 144 -8.50 -16.78 -9.43
CA THR A 144 -9.22 -16.93 -8.15
C THR A 144 -10.64 -16.37 -8.25
N SER A 145 -11.56 -16.94 -7.46
CA SER A 145 -12.93 -16.46 -7.28
C SER A 145 -13.08 -15.51 -6.09
N LEU A 146 -12.04 -15.33 -5.28
CA LEU A 146 -12.08 -14.45 -4.10
C LEU A 146 -12.41 -13.00 -4.49
N PRO A 147 -13.06 -12.23 -3.59
CA PRO A 147 -13.15 -10.79 -3.72
C PRO A 147 -11.77 -10.17 -4.01
N LEU A 148 -11.69 -9.34 -5.06
CA LEU A 148 -10.44 -8.79 -5.59
C LEU A 148 -10.42 -7.28 -5.48
N LEU A 149 -9.41 -6.76 -4.76
CA LEU A 149 -9.10 -5.34 -4.76
C LEU A 149 -7.86 -5.09 -5.63
N ALA A 150 -7.89 -4.01 -6.40
CA ALA A 150 -6.74 -3.55 -7.18
C ALA A 150 -5.93 -2.53 -6.40
N ALA A 151 -4.60 -2.64 -6.45
CA ALA A 151 -3.66 -1.68 -5.87
C ALA A 151 -2.49 -1.41 -6.82
N GLY A 152 -1.79 -0.30 -6.60
CA GLY A 152 -0.73 0.17 -7.51
C GLY A 152 -1.30 0.94 -8.69
N GLY A 153 -0.71 2.09 -9.03
CA GLY A 153 -1.12 2.88 -10.19
C GLY A 153 -2.49 3.56 -10.11
N ILE A 154 -3.17 3.57 -8.96
CA ILE A 154 -4.53 4.08 -8.82
C ILE A 154 -4.51 5.36 -7.99
N ALA A 155 -4.88 6.51 -8.61
CA ALA A 155 -4.98 7.80 -7.93
C ALA A 155 -6.20 8.63 -8.39
N SER A 156 -7.02 8.14 -9.30
CA SER A 156 -8.21 8.84 -9.82
C SER A 156 -9.41 7.92 -9.95
N GLY A 157 -10.60 8.52 -10.14
CA GLY A 157 -11.83 7.78 -10.37
C GLY A 157 -11.84 7.03 -11.70
N GLU A 158 -11.18 7.56 -12.74
CA GLU A 158 -11.03 6.86 -14.03
C GLU A 158 -10.16 5.61 -13.88
N ALA A 159 -9.04 5.71 -13.13
CA ALA A 159 -8.21 4.54 -12.86
C ALA A 159 -8.99 3.48 -12.05
N MET A 160 -9.80 3.92 -11.08
CA MET A 160 -10.72 3.04 -10.35
C MET A 160 -11.70 2.35 -11.29
N ALA A 161 -12.36 3.08 -12.19
CA ALA A 161 -13.29 2.51 -13.16
C ALA A 161 -12.61 1.50 -14.09
N ALA A 162 -11.41 1.81 -14.57
CA ALA A 162 -10.64 0.94 -15.45
C ALA A 162 -10.31 -0.42 -14.77
N VAL A 163 -9.82 -0.42 -13.54
CA VAL A 163 -9.49 -1.68 -12.85
C VAL A 163 -10.73 -2.49 -12.46
N MET A 164 -11.86 -1.83 -12.19
CA MET A 164 -13.13 -2.53 -11.95
C MET A 164 -13.66 -3.19 -13.24
N LEU A 165 -13.52 -2.56 -14.40
CA LEU A 165 -13.80 -3.17 -15.70
C LEU A 165 -12.89 -4.38 -15.99
N LEU A 166 -11.67 -4.40 -15.43
CA LEU A 166 -10.74 -5.53 -15.55
C LEU A 166 -11.05 -6.67 -14.54
N GLY A 167 -12.05 -6.50 -13.67
CA GLY A 167 -12.53 -7.53 -12.76
C GLY A 167 -12.21 -7.33 -11.28
N ALA A 168 -11.68 -6.17 -10.88
CA ALA A 168 -11.61 -5.80 -9.47
C ALA A 168 -13.00 -5.41 -8.94
N GLU A 169 -13.22 -5.59 -7.63
CA GLU A 169 -14.46 -5.24 -6.92
C GLU A 169 -14.26 -4.02 -6.00
N GLY A 170 -13.04 -3.52 -5.92
CA GLY A 170 -12.67 -2.34 -5.18
C GLY A 170 -11.20 -1.97 -5.41
N VAL A 171 -10.76 -0.91 -4.74
CA VAL A 171 -9.37 -0.40 -4.87
C VAL A 171 -8.73 -0.15 -3.52
N GLN A 172 -7.41 -0.38 -3.43
CA GLN A 172 -6.57 0.08 -2.34
C GLN A 172 -5.62 1.17 -2.85
N VAL A 173 -5.74 2.35 -2.30
CA VAL A 173 -4.99 3.54 -2.73
C VAL A 173 -3.94 3.90 -1.70
N GLY A 174 -2.68 4.01 -2.12
CA GLY A 174 -1.55 4.32 -1.26
C GLY A 174 -1.06 5.77 -1.42
N SER A 175 -0.40 6.06 -2.54
CA SER A 175 0.38 7.29 -2.74
C SER A 175 -0.43 8.57 -2.56
N ARG A 176 -1.65 8.65 -3.08
CA ARG A 176 -2.50 9.83 -2.92
C ARG A 176 -2.83 10.10 -1.45
N PHE A 177 -3.13 9.05 -0.66
CA PHE A 177 -3.37 9.19 0.78
C PHE A 177 -2.09 9.39 1.59
N ALA A 178 -0.92 8.91 1.12
CA ALA A 178 0.35 9.22 1.75
C ALA A 178 0.67 10.73 1.72
N LEU A 179 0.14 11.44 0.73
CA LEU A 179 0.28 12.89 0.55
C LEU A 179 -0.90 13.70 1.12
N SER A 180 -1.83 13.08 1.84
CA SER A 180 -2.98 13.77 2.45
C SER A 180 -2.62 14.52 3.73
N LYS A 181 -3.50 15.44 4.14
CA LYS A 181 -3.37 16.24 5.36
C LYS A 181 -3.27 15.39 6.63
N GLU A 182 -3.96 14.25 6.68
CA GLU A 182 -4.00 13.35 7.83
C GLU A 182 -2.88 12.31 7.86
N SER A 183 -2.10 12.21 6.78
CA SER A 183 -0.91 11.35 6.73
C SER A 183 0.12 11.78 7.76
N SER A 184 0.76 10.80 8.41
CA SER A 184 1.87 11.06 9.35
C SER A 184 3.23 11.28 8.67
N ALA A 185 3.29 11.28 7.34
CA ALA A 185 4.49 11.64 6.60
C ALA A 185 4.89 13.10 6.88
N HIS A 186 6.20 13.34 6.92
CA HIS A 186 6.75 14.66 7.18
C HIS A 186 6.41 15.65 6.05
N GLU A 187 6.21 16.92 6.37
CA GLU A 187 5.86 17.96 5.40
C GLU A 187 6.89 18.12 4.27
N ASN A 188 8.18 17.93 4.58
CA ASN A 188 9.22 17.94 3.54
C ASN A 188 9.00 16.82 2.52
N PHE A 189 8.68 15.59 2.99
CA PHE A 189 8.39 14.46 2.12
C PHE A 189 7.16 14.74 1.25
N LYS A 190 6.05 15.19 1.86
CA LYS A 190 4.82 15.51 1.12
C LYS A 190 5.06 16.58 0.05
N ARG A 191 5.68 17.71 0.42
CA ARG A 191 5.99 18.79 -0.55
C ARG A 191 6.92 18.33 -1.66
N HIS A 192 7.92 17.51 -1.36
CA HIS A 192 8.80 16.96 -2.37
C HIS A 192 8.02 16.09 -3.36
N CYS A 193 7.19 15.17 -2.84
CA CYS A 193 6.41 14.24 -3.68
C CYS A 193 5.32 14.94 -4.51
N LEU A 194 4.75 16.05 -4.06
CA LEU A 194 3.78 16.86 -4.82
C LEU A 194 4.41 17.60 -6.03
N ASN A 195 5.73 17.66 -6.12
CA ASN A 195 6.45 18.27 -7.24
C ASN A 195 7.08 17.25 -8.20
N LEU A 196 6.85 15.95 -7.98
CA LEU A 196 7.38 14.90 -8.84
C LEU A 196 6.72 14.90 -10.21
N GLN A 197 7.52 14.52 -11.20
CA GLN A 197 7.11 14.37 -12.59
C GLN A 197 7.14 12.89 -13.01
N GLU A 198 6.62 12.61 -14.21
CA GLU A 198 6.76 11.29 -14.81
C GLU A 198 8.24 10.88 -14.88
N GLY A 199 8.52 9.64 -14.46
CA GLY A 199 9.87 9.11 -14.46
C GLY A 199 10.73 9.43 -13.23
N ASP A 200 10.21 10.15 -12.21
CA ASP A 200 10.96 10.47 -10.98
C ASP A 200 10.98 9.35 -9.94
N THR A 201 10.22 8.28 -10.17
CA THR A 201 10.24 7.09 -9.29
C THR A 201 10.87 5.89 -9.99
N PHE A 202 11.75 5.17 -9.30
CA PHE A 202 12.54 4.07 -9.84
C PHE A 202 12.39 2.80 -9.01
N LEU A 203 12.32 1.65 -9.67
CA LEU A 203 12.35 0.35 -9.02
C LEU A 203 13.79 -0.14 -8.92
N THR A 204 14.30 -0.21 -7.72
CA THR A 204 15.70 -0.57 -7.41
C THR A 204 15.80 -1.75 -6.44
N LEU A 205 17.01 -2.10 -5.97
CA LEU A 205 17.30 -3.16 -4.99
C LEU A 205 16.72 -4.54 -5.37
N LYS A 206 16.57 -4.83 -6.66
CA LYS A 206 15.96 -6.07 -7.18
C LYS A 206 16.64 -7.34 -6.71
N LYS A 207 17.96 -7.30 -6.40
CA LYS A 207 18.70 -8.43 -5.82
C LYS A 207 18.29 -8.76 -4.39
N LEU A 208 17.86 -7.77 -3.61
CA LEU A 208 17.33 -7.94 -2.24
C LEU A 208 15.81 -8.14 -2.25
N SER A 209 15.10 -7.06 -2.38
CA SER A 209 13.66 -6.97 -2.55
C SER A 209 13.40 -5.73 -3.40
N PRO A 210 12.67 -5.83 -4.50
CA PRO A 210 12.38 -4.66 -5.31
C PRO A 210 11.67 -3.57 -4.49
N ILE A 211 12.17 -2.34 -4.55
CA ILE A 211 11.60 -1.19 -3.85
C ILE A 211 11.49 -0.03 -4.83
N ARG A 212 10.33 0.62 -4.89
CA ARG A 212 10.14 1.86 -5.68
C ARG A 212 10.40 3.07 -4.83
N LEU A 213 11.37 3.87 -5.27
CA LEU A 213 11.85 5.07 -4.57
C LEU A 213 11.86 6.28 -5.50
N VAL A 214 11.82 7.46 -4.91
CA VAL A 214 12.20 8.72 -5.57
C VAL A 214 13.72 8.81 -5.59
N LYS A 215 14.25 9.37 -6.68
CA LYS A 215 15.68 9.60 -6.84
C LYS A 215 16.19 10.67 -5.85
N ASN A 216 17.23 10.33 -5.09
CA ASN A 216 17.95 11.21 -4.17
C ASN A 216 19.38 10.67 -3.97
N GLU A 217 20.18 11.25 -3.08
CA GLU A 217 21.57 10.81 -2.82
C GLU A 217 21.64 9.35 -2.33
N PHE A 218 20.68 8.92 -1.51
CA PHE A 218 20.61 7.52 -1.09
C PHE A 218 20.34 6.59 -2.28
N TYR A 219 19.37 6.91 -3.13
CA TYR A 219 19.08 6.16 -4.35
C TYR A 219 20.34 6.06 -5.25
N GLU A 220 21.03 7.18 -5.48
CA GLU A 220 22.26 7.21 -6.28
C GLU A 220 23.36 6.32 -5.68
N SER A 221 23.50 6.32 -4.36
CA SER A 221 24.44 5.44 -3.65
C SER A 221 24.12 3.96 -3.88
N VAL A 222 22.83 3.60 -3.86
CA VAL A 222 22.36 2.24 -4.14
C VAL A 222 22.64 1.85 -5.60
N GLU A 223 22.30 2.71 -6.57
CA GLU A 223 22.53 2.45 -7.99
C GLU A 223 24.02 2.30 -8.30
N ASN A 224 24.87 3.18 -7.77
CA ASN A 224 26.32 3.08 -7.91
C ASN A 224 26.87 1.76 -7.33
N ALA A 225 26.36 1.32 -6.18
CA ALA A 225 26.72 0.04 -5.60
C ALA A 225 26.30 -1.13 -6.49
N GLN A 226 25.09 -1.12 -7.03
CA GLN A 226 24.59 -2.15 -7.94
C GLN A 226 25.38 -2.23 -9.25
N GLN A 227 25.72 -1.06 -9.86
CA GLN A 227 26.49 -0.97 -11.10
C GLN A 227 27.92 -1.54 -10.95
N ARG A 228 28.56 -1.34 -9.79
CA ARG A 228 29.88 -1.95 -9.51
C ARG A 228 29.81 -3.42 -9.10
N GLY A 229 28.62 -4.02 -9.11
CA GLY A 229 28.43 -5.45 -8.82
C GLY A 229 28.37 -5.80 -7.34
N ALA A 230 28.02 -4.85 -6.46
CA ALA A 230 27.90 -5.08 -5.01
C ALA A 230 27.14 -6.37 -4.67
N SER A 231 27.63 -7.07 -3.65
CA SER A 231 27.03 -8.27 -3.10
C SER A 231 25.70 -7.94 -2.38
N ILE A 232 24.93 -8.98 -2.09
CA ILE A 232 23.68 -8.86 -1.32
C ILE A 232 23.96 -8.27 0.08
N ASP A 233 25.05 -8.66 0.71
CA ASP A 233 25.38 -8.20 2.06
C ASP A 233 25.85 -6.75 2.07
N GLU A 234 26.62 -6.29 1.08
CA GLU A 234 26.94 -4.88 0.90
C GLU A 234 25.71 -4.02 0.66
N LEU A 235 24.74 -4.50 -0.13
CA LEU A 235 23.49 -3.77 -0.35
C LEU A 235 22.62 -3.73 0.93
N ARG A 236 22.61 -4.79 1.75
CA ARG A 236 21.94 -4.79 3.06
C ARG A 236 22.58 -3.81 4.03
N GLU A 237 23.90 -3.72 4.07
CA GLU A 237 24.63 -2.78 4.90
C GLU A 237 24.35 -1.33 4.46
N LEU A 238 24.39 -1.06 3.15
CA LEU A 238 24.06 0.24 2.59
C LEU A 238 22.62 0.67 2.89
N LEU A 239 21.66 -0.23 2.75
CA LEU A 239 20.26 0.02 3.10
C LEU A 239 20.13 0.31 4.60
N GLY A 240 20.81 -0.45 5.44
CA GLY A 240 20.77 -0.28 6.89
C GLY A 240 19.39 -0.48 7.48
N LYS A 241 19.14 0.15 8.64
CA LYS A 241 17.84 0.13 9.33
C LYS A 241 17.24 1.52 9.43
N GLY A 242 15.93 1.64 9.24
CA GLY A 242 15.20 2.87 9.48
C GLY A 242 15.28 3.91 8.36
N ARG A 243 15.77 3.57 7.17
CA ARG A 243 15.87 4.49 6.04
C ARG A 243 14.53 5.09 5.63
N ALA A 244 13.48 4.28 5.55
CA ALA A 244 12.13 4.76 5.25
C ALA A 244 11.60 5.69 6.36
N LYS A 245 11.90 5.41 7.66
CA LYS A 245 11.60 6.34 8.75
C LYS A 245 12.27 7.69 8.53
N LYS A 246 13.57 7.65 8.25
CA LYS A 246 14.38 8.85 8.03
C LYS A 246 13.83 9.71 6.90
N GLY A 247 13.47 9.12 5.76
CA GLY A 247 12.93 9.83 4.61
C GLY A 247 11.50 10.31 4.80
N ILE A 248 10.60 9.37 5.11
CA ILE A 248 9.16 9.63 5.09
C ILE A 248 8.69 10.35 6.37
N PHE A 249 9.16 9.89 7.56
CA PHE A 249 8.66 10.40 8.83
C PHE A 249 9.51 11.53 9.42
N GLU A 250 10.83 11.50 9.23
CA GLU A 250 11.75 12.51 9.74
C GLU A 250 12.08 13.59 8.70
N GLY A 251 11.74 13.36 7.42
CA GLY A 251 11.84 14.36 6.35
C GLY A 251 13.26 14.61 5.82
N ASP A 252 14.19 13.66 6.00
CA ASP A 252 15.53 13.71 5.37
C ASP A 252 15.41 13.27 3.91
N LEU A 253 15.30 14.25 3.02
CA LEU A 253 15.14 14.02 1.59
C LEU A 253 16.41 13.52 0.90
N GLN A 254 17.58 13.66 1.50
CA GLN A 254 18.86 13.29 0.90
C GLN A 254 19.23 11.83 1.21
N ASN A 255 19.22 11.47 2.49
CA ASN A 255 19.70 10.18 2.95
C ASN A 255 18.59 9.21 3.30
N GLY A 256 17.34 9.65 3.31
CA GLY A 256 16.18 8.81 3.58
C GLY A 256 15.75 8.00 2.37
N GLU A 257 15.03 6.92 2.62
CA GLU A 257 14.35 6.15 1.60
C GLU A 257 12.97 6.77 1.35
N LEU A 258 12.76 7.31 0.15
CA LEU A 258 11.55 8.06 -0.21
C LEU A 258 10.62 7.16 -1.03
N GLU A 259 9.84 6.34 -0.32
CA GLU A 259 8.93 5.37 -0.93
C GLU A 259 7.62 6.03 -1.37
N ILE A 260 7.38 6.12 -2.67
CA ILE A 260 6.12 6.60 -3.25
C ILE A 260 5.89 5.94 -4.62
N GLY A 261 4.62 5.79 -5.03
CA GLY A 261 4.24 5.19 -6.31
C GLY A 261 4.34 6.14 -7.49
N GLN A 262 4.32 5.59 -8.71
CA GLN A 262 4.39 6.37 -9.95
C GLN A 262 3.29 7.41 -10.08
N VAL A 263 2.10 7.14 -9.53
CA VAL A 263 0.95 8.06 -9.55
C VAL A 263 1.17 9.34 -8.75
N SER A 264 2.25 9.46 -7.97
CA SER A 264 2.58 10.72 -7.29
C SER A 264 2.78 11.88 -8.29
N ALA A 265 3.25 11.60 -9.50
CA ALA A 265 3.36 12.59 -10.58
C ALA A 265 1.99 13.17 -11.04
N MET A 266 0.88 12.53 -10.68
CA MET A 266 -0.48 12.98 -10.98
C MET A 266 -1.13 13.73 -9.81
N VAL A 267 -0.47 13.80 -8.66
CA VAL A 267 -0.99 14.45 -7.44
C VAL A 267 -0.33 15.81 -7.26
N SER A 268 -1.07 16.87 -7.53
CA SER A 268 -0.55 18.24 -7.57
C SER A 268 -0.84 19.08 -6.32
N SER A 269 -1.67 18.56 -5.40
CA SER A 269 -2.07 19.30 -4.20
C SER A 269 -2.30 18.37 -3.00
N GLU A 270 -2.05 18.90 -1.82
CA GLU A 270 -2.39 18.24 -0.57
C GLU A 270 -3.89 18.41 -0.29
N GLN A 271 -4.59 17.28 -0.18
CA GLN A 271 -6.02 17.20 0.09
C GLN A 271 -6.26 16.45 1.41
N SER A 272 -7.43 16.63 2.03
CA SER A 272 -7.89 15.77 3.11
C SER A 272 -8.35 14.40 2.57
N ALA A 273 -8.39 13.40 3.43
CA ALA A 273 -8.91 12.07 3.07
C ALA A 273 -10.34 12.13 2.53
N ALA A 274 -11.17 13.02 3.09
CA ALA A 274 -12.55 13.23 2.62
C ALA A 274 -12.59 13.82 1.20
N GLU A 275 -11.81 14.88 0.94
CA GLU A 275 -11.70 15.49 -0.38
C GLU A 275 -11.22 14.49 -1.44
N ILE A 276 -10.26 13.62 -1.08
CA ILE A 276 -9.75 12.57 -1.98
C ILE A 276 -10.85 11.55 -2.32
N ILE A 277 -11.59 11.08 -1.32
CA ILE A 277 -12.66 10.08 -1.52
C ILE A 277 -13.80 10.69 -2.35
N ASP A 278 -14.24 11.89 -2.03
CA ASP A 278 -15.30 12.57 -2.76
C ASP A 278 -14.92 12.78 -4.22
N ASP A 279 -13.71 13.25 -4.49
CA ASP A 279 -13.17 13.42 -5.83
C ASP A 279 -13.13 12.09 -6.59
N MET A 280 -12.52 11.06 -6.01
CA MET A 280 -12.41 9.74 -6.66
C MET A 280 -13.79 9.14 -6.98
N ILE A 281 -14.74 9.22 -6.06
CA ILE A 281 -16.09 8.67 -6.27
C ILE A 281 -16.88 9.49 -7.30
N SER A 282 -16.75 10.83 -7.28
CA SER A 282 -17.38 11.70 -8.29
C SER A 282 -16.88 11.38 -9.69
N VAL A 283 -15.56 11.38 -9.85
CA VAL A 283 -14.90 11.08 -11.15
C VAL A 283 -15.17 9.65 -11.62
N TYR A 284 -15.19 8.67 -10.69
CA TYR A 284 -15.58 7.30 -10.99
C TYR A 284 -17.01 7.22 -11.56
N ARG A 285 -17.97 7.88 -10.91
CA ARG A 285 -19.36 7.90 -11.37
C ARG A 285 -19.52 8.56 -12.75
N ASP A 286 -18.71 9.57 -13.02
CA ASP A 286 -18.73 10.23 -14.33
C ASP A 286 -18.06 9.36 -15.41
N ALA A 287 -16.98 8.66 -15.07
CA ALA A 287 -16.38 7.70 -15.98
C ALA A 287 -17.34 6.56 -16.39
N LEU A 288 -18.20 6.10 -15.47
CA LEU A 288 -19.22 5.09 -15.79
C LEU A 288 -20.35 5.58 -16.72
N LYS A 289 -20.54 6.89 -16.83
CA LYS A 289 -21.54 7.50 -17.75
C LYS A 289 -20.97 7.73 -19.15
N MET A 290 -19.70 7.39 -19.38
CA MET A 290 -19.07 7.60 -20.66
C MET A 290 -19.86 6.91 -21.78
N ASP A 291 -20.21 7.67 -22.81
CA ASP A 291 -20.86 7.13 -24.00
C ASP A 291 -19.87 6.31 -24.83
N PHE A 292 -20.04 5.00 -24.79
CA PHE A 292 -19.23 4.06 -25.56
C PHE A 292 -19.62 3.97 -27.04
N GLU A 293 -20.76 4.56 -27.48
CA GLU A 293 -21.16 4.58 -28.88
C GLU A 293 -20.12 5.31 -29.75
N ARG A 294 -19.43 6.31 -29.22
CA ARG A 294 -18.32 6.98 -29.90
C ARG A 294 -17.14 6.07 -30.27
N PHE A 295 -17.07 4.87 -29.70
CA PHE A 295 -16.05 3.85 -29.99
C PHE A 295 -16.58 2.69 -30.81
N SER A 296 -17.87 2.73 -31.24
CA SER A 296 -18.41 1.72 -32.18
C SER A 296 -17.78 1.92 -33.56
N PHE A 297 -17.21 0.86 -34.08
CA PHE A 297 -16.58 0.79 -35.42
C PHE A 297 -17.55 0.26 -36.46
#